data_6dc2ee8e33cffeecb0713b395de094b9
#
_entry.id   6dc2ee8e33cffeecb0713b395de094b9
#
_cell.length_a   1.000
_cell.length_b   1.000
_cell.length_c   1.000
_cell.angle_alpha   90.00
_cell.angle_beta   90.00
_cell.angle_gamma   90.00
#
_symmetry.space_group_name_H-M   'P 1'
#
loop_
_entity.id
_entity.type
_entity.pdbx_description
1 polymer ?
#
loop_
_entity_poly.entity_id
_entity_poly.type
_entity_poly.pdbx_seq_one_letter_code
_entity_poly.pdbx_strand_id
1 'polypeptide(L)'
;MPQNILAQSENYYVKADYETAELYAKDGDRRVACVGEHYGDAADCIIDSGERFCVTVGCGYIVYLLKPPFEDYASGKVTAQWFESDRGNGSTVWYDSVRQISPSQIELTDENGGKKTVTVGLK
;
A
#
# COMPACT_ATOMS: atom_id res chain seq x y z
N MET A 1 -13.87 13.18 14.88
CA MET A 1 -13.01 13.65 13.82
C MET A 1 -12.79 12.56 12.81
N PRO A 2 -13.21 12.74 11.60
CA PRO A 2 -13.00 11.69 10.63
C PRO A 2 -11.53 11.44 10.40
N GLN A 3 -11.21 10.19 10.27
CA GLN A 3 -9.87 9.75 9.93
C GLN A 3 -9.88 9.38 8.45
N ASN A 4 -8.80 9.67 7.76
CA ASN A 4 -8.67 9.28 6.37
C ASN A 4 -8.22 7.83 6.31
N ILE A 5 -9.09 6.94 6.76
CA ILE A 5 -8.80 5.51 6.77
C ILE A 5 -8.96 4.98 5.35
N LEU A 6 -7.87 4.47 4.79
CA LEU A 6 -7.84 3.96 3.42
C LEU A 6 -8.25 2.49 3.37
N ALA A 7 -7.91 1.73 4.40
CA ALA A 7 -8.22 0.30 4.44
C ALA A 7 -8.15 -0.17 5.88
N GLN A 8 -8.82 -1.27 6.18
CA GLN A 8 -8.72 -1.87 7.50
C GLN A 8 -8.94 -3.37 7.42
N SER A 9 -8.40 -4.06 8.41
CA SER A 9 -8.53 -5.49 8.56
C SER A 9 -8.85 -5.78 10.02
N GLU A 10 -8.77 -7.04 10.43
CA GLU A 10 -9.09 -7.41 11.80
C GLU A 10 -8.18 -6.70 12.81
N ASN A 11 -6.88 -6.64 12.52
CA ASN A 11 -5.89 -6.15 13.49
C ASN A 11 -5.25 -4.83 13.11
N TYR A 12 -5.48 -4.34 11.90
CA TYR A 12 -4.78 -3.16 11.39
C TYR A 12 -5.69 -2.21 10.65
N TYR A 13 -5.25 -0.97 10.52
CA TYR A 13 -5.82 -0.05 9.53
C TYR A 13 -4.72 0.83 8.97
N VAL A 14 -4.93 1.32 7.76
CA VAL A 14 -4.02 2.25 7.10
C VAL A 14 -4.71 3.58 7.00
N LYS A 15 -4.03 4.62 7.43
CA LYS A 15 -4.57 5.98 7.46
C LYS A 15 -3.71 6.87 6.58
N ALA A 16 -4.36 7.71 5.78
CA ALA A 16 -3.66 8.71 4.98
C ALA A 16 -3.26 9.88 5.87
N ASP A 17 -2.02 10.36 5.69
CA ASP A 17 -1.53 11.55 6.35
C ASP A 17 -0.80 12.34 5.26
N TYR A 18 -1.58 13.17 4.54
CA TYR A 18 -1.10 13.85 3.35
C TYR A 18 -0.62 12.81 2.34
N GLU A 19 0.62 12.88 1.89
CA GLU A 19 1.14 11.97 0.87
C GLU A 19 1.62 10.63 1.43
N THR A 20 1.61 10.46 2.75
CA THR A 20 2.04 9.20 3.35
C THR A 20 0.85 8.35 3.74
N ALA A 21 1.09 7.04 3.79
CA ALA A 21 0.12 6.07 4.29
C ALA A 21 0.74 5.42 5.53
N GLU A 22 0.02 5.47 6.65
CA GLU A 22 0.52 5.02 7.94
C GLU A 22 -0.28 3.81 8.40
N LEU A 23 0.43 2.77 8.80
CA LEU A 23 -0.17 1.55 9.33
C LEU A 23 -0.31 1.67 10.84
N TYR A 24 -1.49 1.34 11.34
CA TYR A 24 -1.79 1.33 12.76
C TYR A 24 -2.28 -0.04 13.18
N ALA A 25 -1.90 -0.46 14.38
CA ALA A 25 -2.48 -1.63 15.01
C ALA A 25 -3.73 -1.19 15.76
N LYS A 26 -4.82 -1.91 15.59
CA LYS A 26 -6.08 -1.58 16.29
C LYS A 26 -5.95 -1.79 17.79
N ASP A 27 -5.12 -2.74 18.20
CA ASP A 27 -4.82 -2.95 19.61
C ASP A 27 -4.04 -1.75 20.13
N GLY A 28 -4.66 -0.95 20.96
CA GLY A 28 -4.05 0.24 21.52
C GLY A 28 -3.98 1.42 20.56
N ASP A 29 -4.57 1.28 19.37
CA ASP A 29 -4.56 2.34 18.37
C ASP A 29 -3.15 2.89 18.15
N ARG A 30 -2.21 2.00 17.90
CA ARG A 30 -0.78 2.26 17.92
C ARG A 30 -0.19 2.33 16.52
N ARG A 31 0.55 3.41 16.23
CA ARG A 31 1.25 3.52 14.95
C ARG A 31 2.32 2.44 14.83
N VAL A 32 2.33 1.73 13.72
CA VAL A 32 3.30 0.68 13.45
C VAL A 32 4.42 1.18 12.53
N ALA A 33 4.04 1.72 11.37
CA ALA A 33 5.06 2.14 10.39
C ALA A 33 4.39 2.93 9.26
N CYS A 34 5.20 3.71 8.56
CA CYS A 34 4.81 4.27 7.27
C CYS A 34 4.91 3.15 6.23
N VAL A 35 3.84 2.90 5.49
CA VAL A 35 3.79 1.81 4.53
C VAL A 35 3.78 2.28 3.08
N GLY A 36 3.82 3.57 2.86
CA GLY A 36 3.89 4.10 1.51
C GLY A 36 3.84 5.60 1.47
N GLU A 37 4.23 6.14 0.33
CA GLU A 37 4.20 7.56 0.07
C GLU A 37 3.88 7.76 -1.40
N HIS A 38 2.90 8.61 -1.69
CA HIS A 38 2.47 8.86 -3.07
C HIS A 38 2.37 10.35 -3.31
N TYR A 39 2.99 10.81 -4.36
CA TYR A 39 2.88 12.20 -4.78
C TYR A 39 1.41 12.49 -5.08
N GLY A 40 0.86 13.50 -4.45
CA GLY A 40 -0.54 13.85 -4.63
C GLY A 40 -1.50 12.95 -3.87
N ASP A 41 -1.03 12.27 -2.86
CA ASP A 41 -1.81 11.40 -1.96
C ASP A 41 -2.07 10.01 -2.55
N ALA A 42 -2.26 9.05 -1.67
CA ALA A 42 -2.66 7.71 -2.08
C ALA A 42 -4.11 7.73 -2.55
N ALA A 43 -4.37 7.08 -3.67
CA ALA A 43 -5.73 7.02 -4.23
C ALA A 43 -6.54 5.89 -3.60
N ASP A 44 -5.88 4.80 -3.22
CA ASP A 44 -6.56 3.64 -2.67
C ASP A 44 -5.57 2.75 -1.93
N CYS A 45 -6.08 1.86 -1.13
CA CYS A 45 -5.27 0.95 -0.34
C CYS A 45 -6.08 -0.30 -0.01
N ILE A 46 -5.40 -1.45 0.06
CA ILE A 46 -5.99 -2.66 0.61
C ILE A 46 -5.03 -3.28 1.63
N ILE A 47 -5.60 -4.06 2.54
CA ILE A 47 -4.83 -4.93 3.41
C ILE A 47 -5.24 -6.35 3.04
N ASP A 48 -4.25 -7.22 2.80
CA ASP A 48 -4.47 -8.62 2.49
C ASP A 48 -5.42 -9.25 3.51
N SER A 49 -6.32 -10.12 3.05
CA SER A 49 -7.26 -10.80 3.94
C SER A 49 -6.57 -11.62 5.02
N GLY A 50 -5.37 -12.11 4.75
CA GLY A 50 -4.55 -12.82 5.75
C GLY A 50 -3.57 -11.90 6.48
N GLU A 51 -3.63 -10.60 6.23
CA GLU A 51 -2.76 -9.61 6.87
C GLU A 51 -1.27 -9.85 6.63
N ARG A 52 -0.93 -10.38 5.46
CA ARG A 52 0.47 -10.65 5.10
C ARG A 52 1.12 -9.46 4.39
N PHE A 53 0.31 -8.59 3.79
CA PHE A 53 0.80 -7.40 3.10
C PHE A 53 -0.31 -6.37 3.00
N CYS A 54 0.09 -5.14 2.68
CA CYS A 54 -0.86 -4.11 2.26
C CYS A 54 -0.32 -3.45 1.01
N VAL A 55 -1.22 -2.83 0.25
CA VAL A 55 -0.86 -2.20 -1.02
C VAL A 55 -1.44 -0.80 -1.04
N THR A 56 -0.61 0.18 -1.39
CA THR A 56 -1.08 1.53 -1.65
C THR A 56 -0.85 1.86 -3.11
N VAL A 57 -1.77 2.59 -3.71
CA VAL A 57 -1.67 3.01 -5.10
C VAL A 57 -1.95 4.50 -5.22
N GLY A 58 -1.50 5.05 -6.31
CA GLY A 58 -1.64 6.46 -6.65
C GLY A 58 -0.57 6.74 -7.67
N CYS A 59 0.52 7.38 -7.25
CA CYS A 59 1.70 7.51 -8.08
C CYS A 59 2.42 6.16 -8.08
N GLY A 60 2.09 5.29 -9.04
CA GLY A 60 2.55 3.92 -9.03
C GLY A 60 1.90 3.09 -7.95
N TYR A 61 2.58 2.03 -7.50
CA TYR A 61 2.08 1.23 -6.39
C TYR A 61 3.22 0.75 -5.51
N ILE A 62 2.87 0.48 -4.25
CA ILE A 62 3.82 -0.04 -3.25
C ILE A 62 3.16 -1.22 -2.58
N VAL A 63 3.84 -2.37 -2.57
CA VAL A 63 3.41 -3.55 -1.82
C VAL A 63 4.31 -3.65 -0.59
N TYR A 64 3.72 -3.53 0.59
CA TYR A 64 4.44 -3.51 1.86
C TYR A 64 4.11 -4.79 2.62
N LEU A 65 5.15 -5.55 2.97
CA LEU A 65 4.96 -6.82 3.67
C LEU A 65 4.77 -6.58 5.16
N LEU A 66 3.70 -7.13 5.73
CA LEU A 66 3.38 -6.98 7.15
C LEU A 66 4.12 -8.02 7.97
N LYS A 67 5.43 -7.83 8.04
CA LYS A 67 6.35 -8.80 8.65
C LYS A 67 7.36 -8.06 9.51
N PRO A 68 7.41 -8.36 10.82
CA PRO A 68 8.36 -7.68 11.70
C PRO A 68 9.81 -8.05 11.36
N PRO A 69 10.77 -7.17 11.64
CA PRO A 69 10.57 -5.82 12.17
C PRO A 69 10.04 -4.89 11.09
N PHE A 70 9.11 -4.01 11.45
CA PHE A 70 8.49 -3.10 10.50
C PHE A 70 9.40 -1.89 10.27
N GLU A 71 9.77 -1.66 9.01
CA GLU A 71 10.57 -0.49 8.63
C GLU A 71 9.63 0.57 8.07
N ASP A 72 9.95 1.83 8.33
CA ASP A 72 9.21 2.92 7.68
C ASP A 72 9.59 2.96 6.20
N TYR A 73 8.59 3.14 5.35
CA TYR A 73 8.85 3.30 3.92
C TYR A 73 9.76 4.49 3.69
N ALA A 74 10.72 4.33 2.80
CA ALA A 74 11.60 5.40 2.36
C ALA A 74 11.88 5.20 0.88
N SER A 75 11.63 6.23 0.10
CA SER A 75 11.83 6.17 -1.35
C SER A 75 13.29 5.84 -1.67
N GLY A 76 13.48 4.91 -2.59
CA GLY A 76 14.80 4.53 -3.06
C GLY A 76 15.56 3.58 -2.17
N LYS A 77 14.99 3.17 -1.05
CA LYS A 77 15.66 2.24 -0.14
C LYS A 77 15.49 0.81 -0.65
N VAL A 78 16.59 0.07 -0.67
CA VAL A 78 16.57 -1.35 -1.04
C VAL A 78 16.31 -2.16 0.22
N THR A 79 15.23 -2.95 0.22
CA THR A 79 14.82 -3.70 1.41
C THR A 79 13.94 -4.88 0.97
N ALA A 80 13.80 -5.87 1.86
CA ALA A 80 12.86 -6.96 1.66
C ALA A 80 11.48 -6.63 2.21
N GLN A 81 11.31 -5.48 2.87
CA GLN A 81 10.05 -5.11 3.51
C GLN A 81 8.98 -4.70 2.50
N TRP A 82 9.39 -4.10 1.38
CA TRP A 82 8.42 -3.67 0.36
C TRP A 82 9.06 -3.72 -1.02
N PHE A 83 8.18 -3.68 -2.04
CA PHE A 83 8.63 -3.37 -3.40
C PHE A 83 7.64 -2.39 -4.01
N GLU A 84 8.10 -1.66 -5.01
CA GLU A 84 7.32 -0.61 -5.66
C GLU A 84 7.60 -0.62 -7.14
N SER A 85 6.67 -0.10 -7.92
CA SER A 85 6.85 -0.06 -9.38
C SER A 85 5.97 1.03 -9.98
N ASP A 86 6.23 1.30 -11.28
CA ASP A 86 5.48 2.28 -12.08
C ASP A 86 5.56 3.69 -11.50
N ARG A 87 6.73 4.03 -10.96
CA ARG A 87 6.97 5.30 -10.28
C ARG A 87 8.25 5.96 -10.81
N GLY A 88 8.17 7.27 -11.05
CA GLY A 88 9.33 8.09 -11.37
C GLY A 88 9.88 7.93 -12.78
N ASN A 89 10.88 8.73 -13.08
CA ASN A 89 11.64 8.67 -14.33
C ASN A 89 10.78 8.74 -15.59
N GLY A 90 9.67 9.48 -15.55
CA GLY A 90 8.81 9.63 -16.72
C GLY A 90 7.97 8.40 -17.04
N SER A 91 8.06 7.37 -16.23
CA SER A 91 7.34 6.11 -16.46
C SER A 91 6.25 5.88 -15.41
N THR A 92 5.86 6.93 -14.71
CA THR A 92 4.85 6.81 -13.66
C THR A 92 3.50 6.46 -14.25
N VAL A 93 2.85 5.47 -13.66
CA VAL A 93 1.45 5.15 -13.96
C VAL A 93 0.63 5.57 -12.76
N TRP A 94 -0.45 6.32 -13.02
CA TRP A 94 -1.33 6.79 -11.94
C TRP A 94 -2.48 5.82 -11.80
N TYR A 95 -2.59 5.20 -10.62
CA TYR A 95 -3.63 4.22 -10.34
C TYR A 95 -4.72 4.80 -9.48
N ASP A 96 -5.97 4.46 -9.81
CA ASP A 96 -7.13 4.93 -9.08
C ASP A 96 -7.57 3.96 -8.01
N SER A 97 -7.36 2.66 -8.22
CA SER A 97 -7.85 1.67 -7.28
C SER A 97 -7.05 0.38 -7.32
N VAL A 98 -7.20 -0.39 -6.27
CA VAL A 98 -6.56 -1.70 -6.14
C VAL A 98 -7.56 -2.62 -5.45
N ARG A 99 -7.58 -3.91 -5.86
CA ARG A 99 -8.37 -4.91 -5.18
C ARG A 99 -7.62 -6.24 -5.17
N GLN A 100 -7.91 -7.05 -4.20
CA GLN A 100 -7.32 -8.38 -4.12
C GLN A 100 -8.21 -9.36 -4.88
N ILE A 101 -7.63 -10.11 -5.81
CA ILE A 101 -8.39 -11.04 -6.65
C ILE A 101 -8.11 -12.50 -6.30
N SER A 102 -7.02 -12.76 -5.56
CA SER A 102 -6.71 -14.09 -5.04
C SER A 102 -5.75 -13.90 -3.88
N PRO A 103 -5.42 -14.96 -3.12
CA PRO A 103 -4.52 -14.80 -1.97
C PRO A 103 -3.17 -14.15 -2.29
N SER A 104 -2.68 -14.30 -3.51
CA SER A 104 -1.39 -13.75 -3.87
C SER A 104 -1.44 -12.79 -5.07
N GLN A 105 -2.65 -12.38 -5.49
CA GLN A 105 -2.76 -11.51 -6.66
C GLN A 105 -3.64 -10.31 -6.38
N ILE A 106 -3.22 -9.16 -6.91
CA ILE A 106 -3.98 -7.92 -6.82
C ILE A 106 -4.20 -7.39 -8.23
N GLU A 107 -5.28 -6.65 -8.39
CA GLU A 107 -5.60 -5.98 -9.65
C GLU A 107 -5.57 -4.48 -9.43
N LEU A 108 -4.80 -3.80 -10.24
CA LEU A 108 -4.66 -2.34 -10.21
C LEU A 108 -5.44 -1.77 -11.38
N THR A 109 -6.16 -0.68 -11.14
CA THR A 109 -6.88 0.03 -12.21
C THR A 109 -6.29 1.42 -12.31
N ASP A 110 -5.80 1.78 -13.51
CA ASP A 110 -5.18 3.08 -13.71
C ASP A 110 -6.23 4.15 -14.04
N GLU A 111 -5.77 5.40 -14.15
CA GLU A 111 -6.67 6.54 -14.36
C GLU A 111 -7.42 6.49 -15.69
N ASN A 112 -6.97 5.66 -16.62
CA ASN A 112 -7.61 5.49 -17.92
C ASN A 112 -8.46 4.23 -17.98
N GLY A 113 -8.61 3.53 -16.86
CA GLY A 113 -9.40 2.31 -16.80
C GLY A 113 -8.64 1.07 -17.17
N GLY A 114 -7.36 1.17 -17.46
CA GLY A 114 -6.52 0.00 -17.76
C GLY A 114 -6.26 -0.81 -16.51
N LYS A 115 -6.16 -2.12 -16.66
CA LYS A 115 -6.00 -3.03 -15.52
C LYS A 115 -4.69 -3.79 -15.62
N LYS A 116 -4.08 -3.99 -14.46
CA LYS A 116 -2.83 -4.73 -14.35
C LYS A 116 -2.93 -5.69 -13.18
N THR A 117 -2.57 -6.95 -13.42
CA THR A 117 -2.54 -7.96 -12.36
C THR A 117 -1.09 -8.11 -11.89
N VAL A 118 -0.91 -8.06 -10.57
CA VAL A 118 0.40 -8.21 -9.96
C VAL A 118 0.34 -9.40 -9.00
N THR A 119 1.33 -10.27 -9.10
CA THR A 119 1.47 -11.38 -8.16
C THR A 119 2.40 -10.94 -7.04
N VAL A 120 1.93 -11.07 -5.80
CA VAL A 120 2.72 -10.72 -4.63
C VAL A 120 3.51 -11.94 -4.20
N GLY A 121 4.84 -11.83 -4.27
CA GLY A 121 5.70 -12.94 -3.86
C GLY A 121 5.80 -12.98 -2.34
N LEU A 122 5.20 -14.00 -1.75
CA LEU A 122 5.24 -14.21 -0.31
C LEU A 122 6.14 -15.37 0.00
N LYS A 123 7.00 -15.20 0.99
CA LYS A 123 7.95 -16.21 1.42
C LYS A 123 7.58 -16.74 2.79
#